data_155490d8d6c0761345cb1947554a1b39
#
_entry.id   155490d8d6c0761345cb1947554a1b39
#
_cell.length_a   1.000
_cell.length_b   1.000
_cell.length_c   1.000
_cell.angle_alpha   90.00
_cell.angle_beta   90.00
_cell.angle_gamma   90.00
#
_symmetry.space_group_name_H-M   'P 1'
#
loop_
_entity.id
_entity.type
_entity.pdbx_description
1 polymer ?
#
loop_
_entity_poly.entity_id
_entity_poly.type
_entity_poly.pdbx_seq_one_letter_code
_entity_poly.pdbx_strand_id
1 'polypeptide(L)'
;MNHLRRNLLLAAASLAFATAAHAKDPKELVIGTSSGPYSDQLKLGIKPILEKQGYKVRIVEFNDYVQPNYALAEGSLDANVFQHIVYLTKFATDNKLPLSSLITVPTMPIGLYGGKQKSLAEVKNGATITMPNDPTNQARALVMLAKMGWIKLKPNVDPLRASERDVLENPKKLKLVPLEAAQLPRSLADADYAFVNGNFALAAGMKLTSALSVEKISDSYINLVAIRTADKAKPWVKDLEAAYRSRAFLDATNKYLAGYEKTDYQLALEKTLKK
;
A
#
# COMPACT_ATOMS: atom_id res chain seq x y z
N MET A 1 5.25 -39.15 -55.53
CA MET A 1 6.23 -38.63 -54.56
C MET A 1 6.06 -37.12 -54.26
N ASN A 2 5.15 -36.37 -54.86
CA ASN A 2 5.08 -34.90 -54.73
C ASN A 2 4.05 -34.35 -53.75
N HIS A 3 3.08 -35.12 -53.35
CA HIS A 3 2.04 -34.63 -52.39
C HIS A 3 2.50 -34.63 -50.94
N LEU A 4 3.37 -35.56 -50.54
CA LEU A 4 3.88 -35.66 -49.18
C LEU A 4 4.82 -34.49 -48.84
N ARG A 5 5.67 -34.04 -49.78
CA ARG A 5 6.58 -32.87 -49.57
C ARG A 5 5.83 -31.54 -49.53
N ARG A 6 4.71 -31.39 -50.26
CA ARG A 6 3.89 -30.18 -50.26
C ARG A 6 3.12 -30.01 -48.96
N ASN A 7 2.66 -31.11 -48.35
CA ASN A 7 1.96 -31.10 -47.07
C ASN A 7 2.90 -30.86 -45.87
N LEU A 8 4.16 -31.31 -45.94
CA LEU A 8 5.19 -30.99 -44.94
C LEU A 8 5.63 -29.55 -44.93
N LEU A 9 5.69 -28.89 -46.10
CA LEU A 9 6.01 -27.47 -46.23
C LEU A 9 4.87 -26.54 -45.73
N LEU A 10 3.62 -26.97 -45.92
CA LEU A 10 2.45 -26.25 -45.40
C LEU A 10 2.30 -26.41 -43.88
N ALA A 11 2.67 -27.55 -43.30
CA ALA A 11 2.69 -27.76 -41.85
C ALA A 11 3.80 -26.95 -41.14
N ALA A 12 4.98 -26.82 -41.77
CA ALA A 12 6.08 -26.02 -41.25
C ALA A 12 5.78 -24.50 -41.26
N ALA A 13 5.03 -24.04 -42.29
CA ALA A 13 4.60 -22.63 -42.36
C ALA A 13 3.53 -22.27 -41.34
N SER A 14 2.68 -23.23 -40.92
CA SER A 14 1.63 -23.01 -39.90
C SER A 14 2.18 -22.97 -38.47
N LEU A 15 3.33 -23.56 -38.19
CA LEU A 15 3.97 -23.50 -36.87
C LEU A 15 4.77 -22.21 -36.64
N ALA A 16 5.11 -21.48 -37.69
CA ALA A 16 5.87 -20.21 -37.55
C ALA A 16 5.00 -19.01 -37.18
N PHE A 17 3.67 -19.11 -37.18
CA PHE A 17 2.74 -18.03 -36.84
C PHE A 17 2.24 -18.04 -35.39
N ALA A 18 2.64 -19.02 -34.58
CA ALA A 18 2.03 -19.25 -33.26
C ALA A 18 2.77 -18.61 -32.06
N THR A 19 3.83 -17.82 -32.25
CA THR A 19 4.56 -17.22 -31.14
C THR A 19 5.01 -15.78 -31.42
N ALA A 20 4.15 -14.95 -31.97
CA ALA A 20 4.26 -13.53 -31.71
C ALA A 20 3.68 -13.26 -30.32
N ALA A 21 4.35 -13.73 -29.26
CA ALA A 21 4.19 -13.14 -27.96
C ALA A 21 4.43 -11.64 -28.16
N HIS A 22 3.38 -10.81 -28.05
CA HIS A 22 3.53 -9.38 -28.12
C HIS A 22 4.52 -9.00 -27.01
N ALA A 23 5.77 -8.78 -27.38
CA ALA A 23 6.75 -8.26 -26.45
C ALA A 23 6.17 -6.95 -25.93
N LYS A 24 5.97 -6.88 -24.60
CA LYS A 24 5.49 -5.67 -23.95
C LYS A 24 6.35 -4.49 -24.36
N ASP A 25 5.73 -3.40 -24.77
CA ASP A 25 6.45 -2.16 -25.05
C ASP A 25 7.34 -1.79 -23.84
N PRO A 26 8.67 -1.67 -24.01
CA PRO A 26 9.57 -1.35 -22.90
C PRO A 26 9.27 0.01 -22.26
N LYS A 27 8.49 0.86 -22.91
CA LYS A 27 8.03 2.14 -22.38
C LYS A 27 6.60 2.09 -21.81
N GLU A 28 5.94 0.94 -21.80
CA GLU A 28 4.66 0.76 -21.12
C GLU A 28 4.89 0.29 -19.68
N LEU A 29 4.41 1.09 -18.70
CA LEU A 29 4.45 0.77 -17.27
C LEU A 29 3.05 0.61 -16.71
N VAL A 30 2.80 -0.50 -16.04
CA VAL A 30 1.55 -0.79 -15.35
C VAL A 30 1.82 -0.77 -13.84
N ILE A 31 1.23 0.21 -13.15
CA ILE A 31 1.46 0.40 -11.71
C ILE A 31 0.16 0.13 -10.95
N GLY A 32 0.20 -0.84 -10.03
CA GLY A 32 -0.91 -1.17 -9.14
C GLY A 32 -0.92 -0.30 -7.89
N THR A 33 -2.10 0.02 -7.38
CA THR A 33 -2.25 0.81 -6.16
C THR A 33 -3.58 0.52 -5.48
N SER A 34 -3.73 0.92 -4.21
CA SER A 34 -5.07 1.01 -3.62
C SER A 34 -5.82 2.22 -4.15
N SER A 35 -7.14 2.11 -4.27
CA SER A 35 -8.01 3.24 -4.66
C SER A 35 -7.83 4.43 -3.73
N GLY A 36 -8.06 5.64 -4.24
CA GLY A 36 -8.00 6.90 -3.49
C GLY A 36 -6.60 7.51 -3.45
N PRO A 37 -6.09 7.91 -2.30
CA PRO A 37 -4.92 8.79 -2.16
C PRO A 37 -3.64 8.32 -2.86
N TYR A 38 -3.33 7.03 -2.83
CA TYR A 38 -2.14 6.52 -3.53
C TYR A 38 -2.32 6.50 -5.05
N SER A 39 -3.56 6.32 -5.52
CA SER A 39 -3.88 6.52 -6.94
C SER A 39 -3.70 7.98 -7.37
N ASP A 40 -4.13 8.92 -6.54
CA ASP A 40 -3.95 10.35 -6.81
C ASP A 40 -2.46 10.72 -6.79
N GLN A 41 -1.67 10.17 -5.87
CA GLN A 41 -0.21 10.33 -5.85
C GLN A 41 0.43 9.92 -7.18
N LEU A 42 0.00 8.78 -7.73
CA LEU A 42 0.48 8.31 -9.04
C LEU A 42 -0.04 9.18 -10.18
N LYS A 43 -1.35 9.47 -10.22
CA LYS A 43 -1.99 10.22 -11.31
C LYS A 43 -1.50 11.66 -11.41
N LEU A 44 -1.37 12.34 -10.28
CA LEU A 44 -1.05 13.76 -10.22
C LEU A 44 0.46 14.04 -10.07
N GLY A 45 1.19 13.09 -9.50
CA GLY A 45 2.62 13.24 -9.21
C GLY A 45 3.52 12.49 -10.17
N ILE A 46 3.45 11.17 -10.21
CA ILE A 46 4.44 10.31 -10.89
C ILE A 46 4.17 10.15 -12.38
N LYS A 47 2.92 9.86 -12.76
CA LYS A 47 2.54 9.64 -14.17
C LYS A 47 2.96 10.79 -15.08
N PRO A 48 2.70 12.08 -14.77
CA PRO A 48 3.10 13.18 -15.66
C PRO A 48 4.62 13.30 -15.85
N ILE A 49 5.41 12.88 -14.84
CA ILE A 49 6.87 12.91 -14.90
C ILE A 49 7.38 11.83 -15.84
N LEU A 50 6.87 10.60 -15.70
CA LEU A 50 7.26 9.47 -16.55
C LEU A 50 6.78 9.63 -17.99
N GLU A 51 5.59 10.18 -18.21
CA GLU A 51 5.06 10.43 -19.56
C GLU A 51 5.90 11.46 -20.32
N LYS A 52 6.46 12.47 -19.65
CA LYS A 52 7.45 13.39 -20.25
C LYS A 52 8.75 12.69 -20.68
N GLN A 53 9.06 11.54 -20.10
CA GLN A 53 10.20 10.69 -20.47
C GLN A 53 9.85 9.65 -21.55
N GLY A 54 8.64 9.73 -22.11
CA GLY A 54 8.15 8.86 -23.16
C GLY A 54 7.54 7.55 -22.69
N TYR A 55 7.27 7.39 -21.38
CA TYR A 55 6.54 6.24 -20.87
C TYR A 55 5.05 6.38 -21.11
N LYS A 56 4.37 5.23 -21.34
CA LYS A 56 2.92 5.10 -21.29
C LYS A 56 2.54 4.48 -19.95
N VAL A 57 2.02 5.28 -19.01
CA VAL A 57 1.73 4.83 -17.64
C VAL A 57 0.25 4.48 -17.49
N ARG A 58 -0.04 3.23 -17.14
CA ARG A 58 -1.36 2.74 -16.79
C ARG A 58 -1.41 2.45 -15.30
N ILE A 59 -2.41 2.99 -14.60
CA ILE A 59 -2.64 2.79 -13.18
C ILE A 59 -3.80 1.81 -13.02
N VAL A 60 -3.62 0.79 -12.19
CA VAL A 60 -4.63 -0.22 -11.84
C VAL A 60 -4.95 -0.10 -10.36
N GLU A 61 -6.21 0.17 -10.04
CA GLU A 61 -6.67 0.32 -8.67
C GLU A 61 -7.25 -0.98 -8.13
N PHE A 62 -6.90 -1.29 -6.89
CA PHE A 62 -7.39 -2.46 -6.14
C PHE A 62 -8.12 -1.99 -4.88
N ASN A 63 -9.11 -2.76 -4.47
CA ASN A 63 -9.92 -2.50 -3.27
C ASN A 63 -9.51 -3.37 -2.08
N ASP A 64 -8.34 -4.01 -2.15
CA ASP A 64 -7.76 -4.83 -1.08
C ASP A 64 -6.23 -4.72 -1.08
N TYR A 65 -5.59 -5.34 -0.09
CA TYR A 65 -4.13 -5.34 0.04
C TYR A 65 -3.46 -6.65 -0.42
N VAL A 66 -4.24 -7.65 -0.87
CA VAL A 66 -3.75 -8.99 -1.25
C VAL A 66 -3.42 -9.05 -2.73
N GLN A 67 -4.39 -8.68 -3.58
CA GLN A 67 -4.31 -8.80 -5.03
C GLN A 67 -3.14 -8.04 -5.67
N PRO A 68 -2.77 -6.81 -5.23
CA PRO A 68 -1.68 -6.08 -5.87
C PRO A 68 -0.32 -6.79 -5.85
N ASN A 69 -0.03 -7.58 -4.81
CA ASN A 69 1.23 -8.31 -4.71
C ASN A 69 1.26 -9.56 -5.59
N TYR A 70 0.14 -10.27 -5.69
CA TYR A 70 0.03 -11.39 -6.66
C TYR A 70 0.13 -10.89 -8.10
N ALA A 71 -0.62 -9.85 -8.47
CA ALA A 71 -0.57 -9.24 -9.80
C ALA A 71 0.84 -8.74 -10.16
N LEU A 72 1.59 -8.21 -9.17
CA LEU A 72 3.00 -7.84 -9.37
C LEU A 72 3.89 -9.06 -9.59
N ALA A 73 3.75 -10.09 -8.77
CA ALA A 73 4.57 -11.31 -8.88
C ALA A 73 4.34 -12.05 -10.20
N GLU A 74 3.10 -12.10 -10.68
CA GLU A 74 2.68 -12.74 -11.93
C GLU A 74 3.03 -11.94 -13.18
N GLY A 75 3.46 -10.67 -13.03
CA GLY A 75 3.86 -9.81 -14.15
C GLY A 75 2.74 -9.00 -14.79
N SER A 76 1.52 -9.03 -14.25
CA SER A 76 0.40 -8.18 -14.68
C SER A 76 0.61 -6.72 -14.32
N LEU A 77 1.45 -6.45 -13.32
CA LEU A 77 1.95 -5.14 -12.93
C LEU A 77 3.48 -5.11 -13.07
N ASP A 78 4.05 -3.92 -13.23
CA ASP A 78 5.49 -3.68 -13.16
C ASP A 78 5.91 -3.27 -11.76
N ALA A 79 5.09 -2.46 -11.09
CA ALA A 79 5.28 -2.00 -9.72
C ALA A 79 3.93 -1.92 -9.00
N ASN A 80 3.95 -1.85 -7.67
CA ASN A 80 2.80 -1.42 -6.90
C ASN A 80 3.15 -0.43 -5.78
N VAL A 81 2.16 0.36 -5.35
CA VAL A 81 2.29 1.42 -4.33
C VAL A 81 1.06 1.41 -3.44
N PHE A 82 1.14 0.78 -2.28
CA PHE A 82 0.04 0.74 -1.30
C PHE A 82 0.48 0.29 0.09
N GLN A 83 1.70 -0.26 0.23
CA GLN A 83 2.15 -1.03 1.37
C GLN A 83 3.45 -0.49 1.96
N HIS A 84 3.67 -0.75 3.25
CA HIS A 84 4.92 -0.51 3.96
C HIS A 84 5.81 -1.75 4.01
N ILE A 85 7.08 -1.58 4.42
CA ILE A 85 8.07 -2.66 4.37
C ILE A 85 7.70 -3.86 5.23
N VAL A 86 7.06 -3.63 6.38
CA VAL A 86 6.64 -4.74 7.29
C VAL A 86 5.59 -5.62 6.59
N TYR A 87 4.62 -5.00 5.90
CA TYR A 87 3.61 -5.74 5.12
C TYR A 87 4.25 -6.48 3.95
N LEU A 88 5.04 -5.78 3.12
CA LEU A 88 5.70 -6.39 1.97
C LEU A 88 6.54 -7.60 2.38
N THR A 89 7.39 -7.44 3.40
CA THR A 89 8.28 -8.52 3.85
C THR A 89 7.48 -9.73 4.34
N LYS A 90 6.48 -9.50 5.19
CA LYS A 90 5.64 -10.59 5.70
C LYS A 90 4.89 -11.28 4.57
N PHE A 91 4.20 -10.53 3.73
CA PHE A 91 3.40 -11.07 2.63
C PHE A 91 4.26 -11.85 1.62
N ALA A 92 5.39 -11.28 1.21
CA ALA A 92 6.31 -11.90 0.26
C ALA A 92 6.93 -13.18 0.83
N THR A 93 7.31 -13.19 2.12
CA THR A 93 7.86 -14.37 2.78
C THR A 93 6.82 -15.48 2.90
N ASP A 94 5.63 -15.16 3.41
CA ASP A 94 4.56 -16.14 3.64
C ASP A 94 4.11 -16.81 2.34
N ASN A 95 4.08 -16.05 1.24
CA ASN A 95 3.61 -16.51 -0.07
C ASN A 95 4.76 -16.86 -1.03
N LYS A 96 6.02 -16.80 -0.58
CA LYS A 96 7.24 -17.10 -1.38
C LYS A 96 7.32 -16.27 -2.67
N LEU A 97 6.94 -15.00 -2.61
CA LEU A 97 6.95 -14.11 -3.77
C LEU A 97 8.29 -13.35 -3.84
N PRO A 98 8.96 -13.32 -5.01
CA PRO A 98 10.24 -12.64 -5.19
C PRO A 98 10.02 -11.13 -5.42
N LEU A 99 9.48 -10.43 -4.41
CA LEU A 99 9.23 -9.00 -4.42
C LEU A 99 10.27 -8.24 -3.60
N SER A 100 10.53 -7.01 -3.98
CA SER A 100 11.51 -6.12 -3.32
C SER A 100 10.98 -4.70 -3.23
N SER A 101 11.37 -4.00 -2.17
CA SER A 101 11.19 -2.56 -2.05
C SER A 101 12.13 -1.82 -3.01
N LEU A 102 11.64 -0.75 -3.63
CA LEU A 102 12.42 0.17 -4.46
C LEU A 102 12.72 1.47 -3.72
N ILE A 103 11.69 2.20 -3.33
CA ILE A 103 11.79 3.51 -2.70
C ILE A 103 10.57 3.76 -1.80
N THR A 104 10.77 4.48 -0.70
CA THR A 104 9.67 4.94 0.15
C THR A 104 8.87 6.05 -0.53
N VAL A 105 7.61 6.22 -0.13
CA VAL A 105 6.71 7.22 -0.71
C VAL A 105 5.97 7.99 0.39
N PRO A 106 5.47 9.21 0.12
CA PRO A 106 4.61 9.94 1.06
C PRO A 106 3.46 9.07 1.55
N THR A 107 3.25 9.05 2.87
CA THR A 107 2.44 8.03 3.52
C THR A 107 1.34 8.65 4.38
N MET A 108 0.20 7.97 4.45
CA MET A 108 -0.92 8.32 5.31
C MET A 108 -0.90 7.48 6.59
N PRO A 109 -1.14 8.08 7.77
CA PRO A 109 -1.23 7.34 9.03
C PRO A 109 -2.49 6.48 9.12
N ILE A 110 -2.51 5.53 10.06
CA ILE A 110 -3.74 4.91 10.53
C ILE A 110 -4.38 5.83 11.58
N GLY A 111 -5.71 5.95 11.57
CA GLY A 111 -6.49 6.71 12.54
C GLY A 111 -7.50 5.86 13.27
N LEU A 112 -7.77 6.20 14.54
CA LEU A 112 -8.91 5.70 15.30
C LEU A 112 -10.07 6.68 15.17
N TYR A 113 -11.17 6.23 14.61
CA TYR A 113 -12.37 7.02 14.36
C TYR A 113 -13.51 6.61 15.28
N GLY A 114 -14.33 7.58 15.69
CA GLY A 114 -15.51 7.33 16.49
C GLY A 114 -16.71 6.92 15.64
N GLY A 115 -17.25 5.74 15.93
CA GLY A 115 -18.51 5.24 15.41
C GLY A 115 -19.70 5.67 16.29
N LYS A 116 -20.25 4.74 17.08
CA LYS A 116 -21.30 5.02 18.07
C LYS A 116 -20.81 5.89 19.24
N GLN A 117 -19.54 5.79 19.61
CA GLN A 117 -18.90 6.63 20.62
C GLN A 117 -18.02 7.69 19.93
N LYS A 118 -18.11 8.94 20.38
CA LYS A 118 -17.46 10.10 19.75
C LYS A 118 -16.32 10.69 20.57
N SER A 119 -15.99 10.08 21.72
CA SER A 119 -14.94 10.55 22.64
C SER A 119 -14.08 9.38 23.09
N LEU A 120 -12.77 9.62 23.25
CA LEU A 120 -11.84 8.63 23.83
C LEU A 120 -11.95 8.58 25.35
N ALA A 121 -12.43 9.64 26.00
CA ALA A 121 -12.54 9.72 27.46
C ALA A 121 -13.62 8.80 28.03
N GLU A 122 -14.59 8.43 27.22
CA GLU A 122 -15.80 7.72 27.65
C GLU A 122 -15.89 6.30 27.10
N VAL A 123 -14.77 5.64 26.78
CA VAL A 123 -14.80 4.28 26.29
C VAL A 123 -15.53 3.35 27.25
N LYS A 124 -16.65 2.79 26.79
CA LYS A 124 -17.54 1.95 27.58
C LYS A 124 -17.00 0.53 27.73
N ASN A 125 -17.37 -0.13 28.83
CA ASN A 125 -17.11 -1.56 28.97
C ASN A 125 -17.82 -2.34 27.86
N GLY A 126 -17.11 -3.27 27.22
CA GLY A 126 -17.63 -4.09 26.12
C GLY A 126 -17.72 -3.35 24.79
N ALA A 127 -17.14 -2.16 24.66
CA ALA A 127 -17.12 -1.41 23.40
C ALA A 127 -16.51 -2.25 22.27
N THR A 128 -17.13 -2.18 21.08
CA THR A 128 -16.69 -2.86 19.88
C THR A 128 -15.72 -1.97 19.10
N ILE A 129 -14.52 -2.49 18.85
CA ILE A 129 -13.47 -1.82 18.10
C ILE A 129 -13.12 -2.66 16.88
N THR A 130 -13.41 -2.17 15.70
CA THR A 130 -13.00 -2.80 14.44
C THR A 130 -11.60 -2.36 14.07
N MET A 131 -10.83 -3.27 13.45
CA MET A 131 -9.42 -3.03 13.07
C MET A 131 -9.03 -3.89 11.87
N PRO A 132 -7.91 -3.58 11.16
CA PRO A 132 -7.45 -4.41 10.06
C PRO A 132 -7.22 -5.86 10.48
N ASN A 133 -7.58 -6.81 9.59
CA ASN A 133 -7.39 -8.24 9.81
C ASN A 133 -6.00 -8.73 9.36
N ASP A 134 -5.27 -7.95 8.56
CA ASP A 134 -3.90 -8.30 8.23
C ASP A 134 -2.99 -8.12 9.46
N PRO A 135 -2.06 -9.07 9.71
CA PRO A 135 -1.30 -9.09 10.95
C PRO A 135 -0.49 -7.82 11.21
N THR A 136 -0.02 -7.16 10.16
CA THR A 136 0.89 -6.02 10.30
C THR A 136 0.15 -4.71 10.64
N ASN A 137 -1.02 -4.48 10.05
CA ASN A 137 -1.85 -3.33 10.41
C ASN A 137 -2.67 -3.59 11.69
N GLN A 138 -3.03 -4.85 11.99
CA GLN A 138 -3.60 -5.23 13.28
C GLN A 138 -2.63 -4.90 14.42
N ALA A 139 -1.35 -5.22 14.26
CA ALA A 139 -0.32 -4.89 15.23
C ALA A 139 -0.27 -3.37 15.54
N ARG A 140 -0.38 -2.52 14.50
CA ARG A 140 -0.46 -1.05 14.68
C ARG A 140 -1.63 -0.65 15.56
N ALA A 141 -2.81 -1.19 15.29
CA ALA A 141 -4.02 -0.91 16.07
C ALA A 141 -3.87 -1.35 17.54
N LEU A 142 -3.35 -2.55 17.78
CA LEU A 142 -3.11 -3.06 19.14
C LEU A 142 -2.09 -2.22 19.90
N VAL A 143 -1.01 -1.80 19.25
CA VAL A 143 0.00 -0.91 19.86
C VAL A 143 -0.60 0.45 20.19
N MET A 144 -1.48 1.00 19.34
CA MET A 144 -2.20 2.23 19.64
C MET A 144 -3.14 2.07 20.83
N LEU A 145 -3.90 0.97 20.90
CA LEU A 145 -4.76 0.68 22.05
C LEU A 145 -3.97 0.55 23.36
N ALA A 146 -2.79 -0.08 23.30
CA ALA A 146 -1.91 -0.19 24.46
C ALA A 146 -1.35 1.17 24.90
N LYS A 147 -0.92 2.03 23.95
CA LYS A 147 -0.46 3.40 24.23
C LYS A 147 -1.56 4.28 24.86
N MET A 148 -2.82 4.04 24.50
CA MET A 148 -3.97 4.72 25.13
C MET A 148 -4.35 4.14 26.49
N GLY A 149 -3.70 3.06 26.94
CA GLY A 149 -4.03 2.39 28.20
C GLY A 149 -5.36 1.60 28.18
N TRP A 150 -5.92 1.34 26.99
CA TRP A 150 -7.17 0.60 26.85
C TRP A 150 -6.98 -0.89 26.94
N ILE A 151 -5.81 -1.38 26.56
CA ILE A 151 -5.33 -2.76 26.77
C ILE A 151 -3.89 -2.72 27.28
N LYS A 152 -3.41 -3.88 27.75
CA LYS A 152 -2.00 -4.09 28.04
C LYS A 152 -1.49 -5.28 27.24
N LEU A 153 -0.40 -5.08 26.53
CA LEU A 153 0.29 -6.17 25.83
C LEU A 153 1.26 -6.87 26.78
N LYS A 154 1.57 -8.14 26.49
CA LYS A 154 2.62 -8.90 27.18
C LYS A 154 3.95 -8.15 27.12
N PRO A 155 4.82 -8.27 28.14
CA PRO A 155 6.16 -7.71 28.08
C PRO A 155 6.97 -8.34 26.93
N ASN A 156 7.86 -7.55 26.33
CA ASN A 156 8.77 -7.98 25.27
C ASN A 156 8.12 -8.43 23.94
N VAL A 157 6.86 -8.08 23.70
CA VAL A 157 6.22 -8.27 22.39
C VAL A 157 6.87 -7.32 21.37
N ASP A 158 7.28 -7.87 20.23
CA ASP A 158 7.69 -7.03 19.08
C ASP A 158 6.48 -6.21 18.61
N PRO A 159 6.53 -4.86 18.68
CA PRO A 159 5.42 -4.01 18.27
C PRO A 159 4.98 -4.18 16.82
N LEU A 160 5.88 -4.66 15.94
CA LEU A 160 5.58 -4.90 14.53
C LEU A 160 4.83 -6.22 14.28
N ARG A 161 4.69 -7.06 15.31
CA ARG A 161 4.11 -8.41 15.24
C ARG A 161 3.05 -8.68 16.30
N ALA A 162 2.68 -7.66 17.07
CA ALA A 162 1.66 -7.80 18.12
C ALA A 162 0.35 -8.36 17.55
N SER A 163 -0.24 -9.30 18.24
CA SER A 163 -1.49 -9.98 17.89
C SER A 163 -2.47 -9.98 19.05
N GLU A 164 -3.72 -10.36 18.84
CA GLU A 164 -4.70 -10.48 19.91
C GLU A 164 -4.26 -11.46 21.02
N ARG A 165 -3.43 -12.47 20.67
CA ARG A 165 -2.86 -13.43 21.64
C ARG A 165 -1.87 -12.79 22.60
N ASP A 166 -1.40 -11.59 22.29
CA ASP A 166 -0.45 -10.84 23.09
C ASP A 166 -1.12 -9.83 24.01
N VAL A 167 -2.44 -9.73 23.95
CA VAL A 167 -3.21 -8.93 24.91
C VAL A 167 -3.19 -9.62 26.26
N LEU A 168 -2.50 -9.00 27.23
CA LEU A 168 -2.38 -9.51 28.61
C LEU A 168 -3.57 -9.06 29.46
N GLU A 169 -3.96 -7.79 29.34
CA GLU A 169 -5.07 -7.22 30.08
C GLU A 169 -6.01 -6.44 29.14
N ASN A 170 -7.29 -6.63 29.34
CA ASN A 170 -8.36 -5.90 28.66
C ASN A 170 -9.41 -5.49 29.72
N PRO A 171 -9.10 -4.48 30.56
CA PRO A 171 -9.91 -4.16 31.74
C PRO A 171 -11.33 -3.72 31.39
N LYS A 172 -11.50 -3.13 30.21
CA LYS A 172 -12.81 -2.70 29.72
C LYS A 172 -13.54 -3.77 28.90
N LYS A 173 -13.00 -4.99 28.82
CA LYS A 173 -13.58 -6.10 28.03
C LYS A 173 -13.94 -5.70 26.62
N LEU A 174 -13.07 -4.90 25.95
CA LEU A 174 -13.24 -4.44 24.59
C LEU A 174 -13.40 -5.63 23.64
N LYS A 175 -14.32 -5.53 22.71
CA LYS A 175 -14.51 -6.51 21.63
C LYS A 175 -13.67 -6.06 20.45
N LEU A 176 -12.55 -6.72 20.23
CA LEU A 176 -11.66 -6.48 19.11
C LEU A 176 -12.17 -7.29 17.91
N VAL A 177 -12.49 -6.63 16.81
CA VAL A 177 -13.11 -7.26 15.64
C VAL A 177 -12.26 -6.97 14.40
N PRO A 178 -11.40 -7.93 13.99
CA PRO A 178 -10.62 -7.80 12.75
C PRO A 178 -11.54 -7.87 11.51
N LEU A 179 -11.37 -6.93 10.60
CA LEU A 179 -12.09 -6.85 9.32
C LEU A 179 -11.11 -6.51 8.18
N GLU A 180 -11.49 -6.84 6.95
CA GLU A 180 -10.80 -6.33 5.76
C GLU A 180 -10.67 -4.80 5.82
N ALA A 181 -9.47 -4.29 5.54
CA ALA A 181 -9.16 -2.87 5.73
C ALA A 181 -10.10 -1.93 4.95
N ALA A 182 -10.54 -2.32 3.75
CA ALA A 182 -11.49 -1.57 2.94
C ALA A 182 -12.91 -1.50 3.55
N GLN A 183 -13.25 -2.38 4.48
CA GLN A 183 -14.55 -2.43 5.15
C GLN A 183 -14.63 -1.54 6.39
N LEU A 184 -13.48 -1.17 6.95
CA LEU A 184 -13.40 -0.47 8.22
C LEU A 184 -14.13 0.88 8.24
N PRO A 185 -14.10 1.72 7.18
CA PRO A 185 -14.89 2.94 7.16
C PRO A 185 -16.39 2.70 7.36
N ARG A 186 -16.91 1.64 6.73
CA ARG A 186 -18.34 1.29 6.82
C ARG A 186 -18.70 0.69 8.16
N SER A 187 -17.79 -0.01 8.80
CA SER A 187 -18.01 -0.64 10.12
C SER A 187 -18.33 0.36 11.23
N LEU A 188 -18.01 1.66 11.04
CA LEU A 188 -18.33 2.73 11.97
C LEU A 188 -19.83 2.92 12.22
N ALA A 189 -20.69 2.45 11.32
CA ALA A 189 -22.14 2.45 11.53
C ALA A 189 -22.55 1.53 12.71
N ASP A 190 -21.81 0.42 12.90
CA ASP A 190 -22.16 -0.64 13.85
C ASP A 190 -21.17 -0.77 15.00
N ALA A 191 -19.94 -0.31 14.86
CA ALA A 191 -18.90 -0.34 15.88
C ALA A 191 -18.91 0.94 16.73
N ASP A 192 -18.35 0.83 17.94
CA ASP A 192 -18.10 1.99 18.78
C ASP A 192 -16.92 2.82 18.25
N TYR A 193 -15.88 2.13 17.77
CA TYR A 193 -14.70 2.73 17.16
C TYR A 193 -14.18 1.86 16.02
N ALA A 194 -13.44 2.45 15.09
CA ALA A 194 -12.71 1.73 14.05
C ALA A 194 -11.31 2.30 13.83
N PHE A 195 -10.32 1.43 13.75
CA PHE A 195 -9.02 1.77 13.20
C PHE A 195 -9.11 1.71 11.68
N VAL A 196 -8.86 2.83 11.01
CA VAL A 196 -8.95 2.91 9.56
C VAL A 196 -7.63 3.40 8.98
N ASN A 197 -7.06 2.65 8.03
CA ASN A 197 -5.88 3.08 7.29
C ASN A 197 -6.22 4.35 6.50
N GLY A 198 -5.30 5.33 6.50
CA GLY A 198 -5.58 6.66 5.96
C GLY A 198 -6.02 6.68 4.51
N ASN A 199 -5.50 5.76 3.66
CA ASN A 199 -5.94 5.64 2.28
C ASN A 199 -7.42 5.24 2.17
N PHE A 200 -7.89 4.29 2.96
CA PHE A 200 -9.31 3.89 2.96
C PHE A 200 -10.20 4.91 3.65
N ALA A 201 -9.69 5.62 4.67
CA ALA A 201 -10.43 6.71 5.27
C ALA A 201 -10.73 7.82 4.25
N LEU A 202 -9.70 8.28 3.52
CA LEU A 202 -9.87 9.32 2.50
C LEU A 202 -10.67 8.82 1.30
N ALA A 203 -10.46 7.59 0.84
CA ALA A 203 -11.26 6.99 -0.24
C ALA A 203 -12.76 6.91 0.12
N ALA A 204 -13.08 6.79 1.40
CA ALA A 204 -14.45 6.82 1.92
C ALA A 204 -14.97 8.26 2.21
N GLY A 205 -14.22 9.30 1.84
CA GLY A 205 -14.59 10.70 2.07
C GLY A 205 -14.39 11.19 3.52
N MET A 206 -13.75 10.40 4.38
CA MET A 206 -13.43 10.78 5.74
C MET A 206 -12.21 11.74 5.77
N LYS A 207 -12.15 12.60 6.77
CA LYS A 207 -11.00 13.49 6.97
C LYS A 207 -10.08 12.92 8.05
N LEU A 208 -8.76 12.99 7.88
CA LEU A 208 -7.81 12.62 8.94
C LEU A 208 -8.02 13.44 10.21
N THR A 209 -8.41 14.70 10.07
CA THR A 209 -8.73 15.59 11.19
C THR A 209 -9.98 15.20 11.97
N SER A 210 -10.81 14.27 11.46
CA SER A 210 -11.95 13.74 12.19
C SER A 210 -11.61 12.48 13.01
N ALA A 211 -10.37 11.97 12.90
CA ALA A 211 -9.91 10.90 13.75
C ALA A 211 -9.77 11.37 15.21
N LEU A 212 -10.20 10.54 16.14
CA LEU A 212 -10.07 10.79 17.59
C LEU A 212 -8.61 10.60 18.05
N SER A 213 -7.87 9.77 17.37
CA SER A 213 -6.42 9.58 17.54
C SER A 213 -5.80 9.20 16.22
N VAL A 214 -4.61 9.73 15.93
CA VAL A 214 -3.83 9.42 14.74
C VAL A 214 -2.49 8.85 15.15
N GLU A 215 -2.03 7.82 14.45
CA GLU A 215 -0.72 7.23 14.66
C GLU A 215 0.39 8.25 14.34
N LYS A 216 1.45 8.25 15.15
CA LYS A 216 2.72 8.80 14.72
C LYS A 216 3.43 7.71 13.92
N ILE A 217 3.53 7.90 12.61
CA ILE A 217 4.11 6.91 11.70
C ILE A 217 5.59 6.67 12.09
N SER A 218 5.97 5.41 12.24
CA SER A 218 7.40 5.03 12.35
C SER A 218 7.95 4.71 10.97
N ASP A 219 9.28 4.76 10.81
CA ASP A 219 9.97 4.47 9.55
C ASP A 219 9.56 3.11 8.96
N SER A 220 9.27 2.13 9.82
CA SER A 220 8.81 0.79 9.42
C SER A 220 7.44 0.79 8.74
N TYR A 221 6.66 1.84 8.92
CA TYR A 221 5.31 1.96 8.36
C TYR A 221 5.20 3.00 7.24
N ILE A 222 6.34 3.59 6.83
CA ILE A 222 6.38 4.40 5.61
C ILE A 222 6.13 3.48 4.40
N ASN A 223 5.18 3.86 3.57
CA ASN A 223 4.84 3.10 2.36
C ASN A 223 5.94 3.20 1.30
N LEU A 224 5.89 2.29 0.35
CA LEU A 224 6.94 2.13 -0.65
C LEU A 224 6.39 1.72 -2.01
N VAL A 225 7.24 1.86 -3.01
CA VAL A 225 7.10 1.19 -4.30
C VAL A 225 7.69 -0.21 -4.18
N ALA A 226 6.90 -1.23 -4.50
CA ALA A 226 7.38 -2.60 -4.64
C ALA A 226 7.52 -2.98 -6.12
N ILE A 227 8.54 -3.78 -6.40
CA ILE A 227 8.86 -4.34 -7.72
C ILE A 227 9.20 -5.81 -7.61
N ARG A 228 9.19 -6.56 -8.72
CA ARG A 228 9.79 -7.89 -8.75
C ARG A 228 11.31 -7.77 -8.54
N THR A 229 11.86 -8.67 -7.75
CA THR A 229 13.31 -8.68 -7.46
C THR A 229 14.16 -8.80 -8.74
N ALA A 230 13.69 -9.55 -9.73
CA ALA A 230 14.35 -9.73 -11.01
C ALA A 230 14.39 -8.45 -11.88
N ASP A 231 13.53 -7.47 -11.57
CA ASP A 231 13.41 -6.25 -12.37
C ASP A 231 14.34 -5.12 -11.91
N LYS A 232 15.05 -5.28 -10.79
CA LYS A 232 15.88 -4.23 -10.18
C LYS A 232 16.87 -3.54 -11.13
N ALA A 233 17.39 -4.27 -12.11
CA ALA A 233 18.37 -3.73 -13.06
C ALA A 233 17.74 -3.08 -14.29
N LYS A 234 16.43 -3.14 -14.46
CA LYS A 234 15.73 -2.60 -15.64
C LYS A 234 15.81 -1.07 -15.66
N PRO A 235 15.96 -0.45 -16.85
CA PRO A 235 16.06 1.02 -16.98
C PRO A 235 14.88 1.75 -16.35
N TRP A 236 13.65 1.28 -16.58
CA TRP A 236 12.44 1.92 -16.05
C TRP A 236 12.40 1.97 -14.51
N VAL A 237 13.09 1.07 -13.81
CA VAL A 237 13.16 1.07 -12.34
C VAL A 237 13.94 2.28 -11.85
N LYS A 238 15.06 2.61 -12.52
CA LYS A 238 15.85 3.81 -12.22
C LYS A 238 15.06 5.08 -12.54
N ASP A 239 14.34 5.09 -13.67
CA ASP A 239 13.53 6.24 -14.07
C ASP A 239 12.36 6.47 -13.10
N LEU A 240 11.72 5.39 -12.62
CA LEU A 240 10.65 5.46 -11.61
C LEU A 240 11.20 5.97 -10.27
N GLU A 241 12.34 5.47 -9.81
CA GLU A 241 13.00 5.97 -8.59
C GLU A 241 13.38 7.45 -8.73
N ALA A 242 13.95 7.84 -9.87
CA ALA A 242 14.30 9.23 -10.14
C ALA A 242 13.06 10.14 -10.17
N ALA A 243 11.93 9.66 -10.71
CA ALA A 243 10.67 10.40 -10.70
C ALA A 243 10.21 10.71 -9.25
N TYR A 244 10.27 9.75 -8.34
CA TYR A 244 9.95 9.96 -6.93
C TYR A 244 10.91 10.93 -6.23
N ARG A 245 12.19 10.93 -6.58
CA ARG A 245 13.21 11.84 -6.00
C ARG A 245 13.19 13.23 -6.60
N SER A 246 12.39 13.48 -7.63
CA SER A 246 12.42 14.71 -8.40
C SER A 246 11.79 15.91 -7.67
N ARG A 247 12.25 17.11 -8.02
CA ARG A 247 11.61 18.36 -7.60
C ARG A 247 10.15 18.42 -8.04
N ALA A 248 9.82 17.93 -9.24
CA ALA A 248 8.46 17.94 -9.77
C ALA A 248 7.51 17.09 -8.89
N PHE A 249 7.97 15.95 -8.37
CA PHE A 249 7.16 15.15 -7.45
C PHE A 249 7.02 15.82 -6.08
N LEU A 250 8.06 16.49 -5.56
CA LEU A 250 7.95 17.27 -4.33
C LEU A 250 6.92 18.40 -4.48
N ASP A 251 6.95 19.13 -5.59
CA ASP A 251 5.98 20.20 -5.87
C ASP A 251 4.54 19.64 -5.97
N ALA A 252 4.35 18.48 -6.61
CA ALA A 252 3.07 17.78 -6.65
C ALA A 252 2.62 17.31 -5.26
N THR A 253 3.54 16.80 -4.43
CA THR A 253 3.25 16.42 -3.04
C THR A 253 2.75 17.62 -2.26
N ASN A 254 3.45 18.75 -2.32
CA ASN A 254 3.07 19.98 -1.63
C ASN A 254 1.70 20.51 -2.07
N LYS A 255 1.37 20.33 -3.35
CA LYS A 255 0.13 20.85 -3.94
C LYS A 255 -1.09 19.97 -3.70
N TYR A 256 -0.91 18.64 -3.81
CA TYR A 256 -2.04 17.71 -3.92
C TYR A 256 -2.14 16.72 -2.76
N LEU A 257 -1.05 16.50 -2.00
CA LEU A 257 -0.98 15.46 -1.00
C LEU A 257 -0.95 16.03 0.43
N ALA A 258 -1.86 16.94 0.74
CA ALA A 258 -1.99 17.49 2.07
C ALA A 258 -2.31 16.41 3.11
N GLY A 259 -1.59 16.40 4.23
CA GLY A 259 -1.74 15.42 5.31
C GLY A 259 -0.93 14.14 5.14
N TYR A 260 -0.20 13.99 4.03
CA TYR A 260 0.79 12.92 3.90
C TYR A 260 2.08 13.26 4.65
N GLU A 261 2.63 12.29 5.35
CA GLU A 261 3.98 12.39 5.88
C GLU A 261 4.98 12.24 4.74
N LYS A 262 5.86 13.25 4.59
CA LYS A 262 6.88 13.27 3.55
C LYS A 262 8.02 12.31 3.89
N THR A 263 8.64 11.78 2.86
CA THR A 263 9.84 10.95 3.00
C THR A 263 11.08 11.80 3.30
N ASP A 264 12.12 11.16 3.88
CA ASP A 264 13.37 11.83 4.21
C ASP A 264 14.02 12.54 3.02
N TYR A 265 13.98 11.90 1.83
CA TYR A 265 14.55 12.53 0.63
C TYR A 265 13.77 13.77 0.17
N GLN A 266 12.45 13.81 0.38
CA GLN A 266 11.67 15.02 0.10
C GLN A 266 11.97 16.13 1.10
N LEU A 267 12.09 15.80 2.38
CA LEU A 267 12.47 16.74 3.44
C LEU A 267 13.89 17.29 3.21
N ALA A 268 14.82 16.44 2.80
CA ALA A 268 16.18 16.85 2.44
C ALA A 268 16.17 17.81 1.23
N LEU A 269 15.40 17.49 0.19
CA LEU A 269 15.26 18.33 -0.99
C LEU A 269 14.64 19.69 -0.65
N GLU A 270 13.58 19.73 0.18
CA GLU A 270 12.99 20.99 0.65
C GLU A 270 14.00 21.89 1.39
N LYS A 271 14.84 21.30 2.25
CA LYS A 271 15.88 22.04 2.95
C LYS A 271 16.91 22.66 1.99
N THR A 272 17.25 21.94 0.93
CA THR A 272 18.19 22.43 -0.10
C THR A 272 17.61 23.60 -0.91
N LEU A 273 16.30 23.57 -1.17
CA LEU A 273 15.61 24.59 -1.97
C LEU A 273 15.30 25.88 -1.20
N LYS A 274 15.37 25.85 0.15
CA LYS A 274 15.16 27.02 1.02
C LYS A 274 16.44 27.79 1.33
N LYS A 275 17.60 27.26 0.90
CA LYS A 275 18.90 27.91 1.00
C LYS A 275 19.21 28.71 -0.28
#